data_c04adcfb3dbc886c14c87dbf55f59175
#
_entry.id   c04adcfb3dbc886c14c87dbf55f59175
#
_cell.length_a   1.000
_cell.length_b   1.000
_cell.length_c   1.000
_cell.angle_alpha   90.00
_cell.angle_beta   90.00
_cell.angle_gamma   90.00
#
_symmetry.space_group_name_H-M   'P 1'
#
loop_
_entity.id
_entity.type
_entity.pdbx_description
1 polymer ?
#
loop_
_entity_poly.entity_id
_entity_poly.type
_entity_poly.pdbx_seq_one_letter_code
_entity_poly.pdbx_strand_id
1 'polypeptide(L)'
;MRFHHVFVRVMLMAATAAFGAAGANAQTVPAAPLAGTWTLVSVEDLNAAGQAVRVPNPRGLLVIDNAGLIFEAVVRGDRTRPTEDTKALTEPQRVFAVHGGFWGRYRVDAAARTITARAEGAVSPNVMGRDVTRTFALAGDRLTLTSTSVEPHQRAVTRWVWERVPPVENLSPGYRKVVGFWQHVVEKRVNLTLKTDVSSTTRAPSVIVYTPSGFVGVYFPPLSSKPFAGSDPTDQEARDALRGFVAYFGALTVYPGQVFHHILGGLSPQGPTTLKRFFDLAPSGDEVHLRFPVTVNQQGQEMTTLVTMKRLSGERDMLGPK
;
A
#
# COMPACT_ATOMS: atom_id res chain seq x y z
N MET A 1 9.15 -84.15 -38.27
CA MET A 1 9.93 -82.94 -38.08
C MET A 1 9.18 -82.05 -37.07
N ARG A 2 9.65 -81.95 -35.81
CA ARG A 2 9.03 -81.17 -34.75
C ARG A 2 9.89 -79.89 -34.55
N PHE A 3 9.33 -78.71 -34.79
CA PHE A 3 9.97 -77.45 -34.51
C PHE A 3 9.54 -77.00 -33.09
N HIS A 4 10.51 -76.84 -32.22
CA HIS A 4 10.34 -76.28 -30.89
C HIS A 4 10.45 -74.74 -30.98
N HIS A 5 9.42 -74.05 -30.61
CA HIS A 5 9.49 -72.58 -30.38
C HIS A 5 9.92 -72.29 -28.92
N VAL A 6 11.08 -71.70 -28.80
CA VAL A 6 11.59 -71.12 -27.54
C VAL A 6 11.02 -69.72 -27.38
N PHE A 7 10.17 -69.55 -26.35
CA PHE A 7 9.71 -68.23 -25.91
C PHE A 7 10.72 -67.59 -24.98
N VAL A 8 11.40 -66.54 -25.44
CA VAL A 8 12.22 -65.66 -24.59
C VAL A 8 11.31 -64.63 -23.95
N ARG A 9 11.11 -64.67 -22.63
CA ARG A 9 10.44 -63.67 -21.85
C ARG A 9 11.43 -62.57 -21.56
N VAL A 10 11.24 -61.37 -22.18
CA VAL A 10 11.94 -60.14 -21.81
C VAL A 10 11.20 -59.54 -20.61
N MET A 11 11.85 -59.52 -19.44
CA MET A 11 11.38 -58.80 -18.25
C MET A 11 11.73 -57.33 -18.45
N LEU A 12 10.73 -56.47 -18.64
CA LEU A 12 10.87 -55.03 -18.65
C LEU A 12 10.79 -54.53 -17.22
N MET A 13 11.93 -54.19 -16.59
CA MET A 13 11.96 -53.48 -15.31
C MET A 13 11.61 -52.04 -15.54
N ALA A 14 10.41 -51.63 -15.15
CA ALA A 14 10.04 -50.21 -15.07
C ALA A 14 10.65 -49.58 -13.80
N ALA A 15 11.70 -48.80 -13.96
CA ALA A 15 12.23 -47.97 -12.91
C ALA A 15 11.32 -46.72 -12.76
N THR A 16 10.45 -46.72 -11.75
CA THR A 16 9.71 -45.54 -11.31
C THR A 16 10.66 -44.57 -10.62
N ALA A 17 11.14 -43.56 -11.36
CA ALA A 17 11.80 -42.41 -10.75
C ALA A 17 10.76 -41.56 -10.02
N ALA A 18 10.72 -41.64 -8.71
CA ALA A 18 9.98 -40.73 -7.86
C ALA A 18 10.67 -39.36 -7.89
N PHE A 19 10.14 -38.45 -8.72
CA PHE A 19 10.46 -37.04 -8.60
C PHE A 19 9.85 -36.53 -7.28
N GLY A 20 10.65 -36.53 -6.23
CA GLY A 20 10.35 -35.78 -5.01
C GLY A 20 10.34 -34.29 -5.37
N ALA A 21 9.15 -33.69 -5.44
CA ALA A 21 8.99 -32.25 -5.42
C ALA A 21 9.52 -31.78 -4.06
N ALA A 22 10.78 -31.39 -4.02
CA ALA A 22 11.32 -30.60 -2.93
C ALA A 22 10.58 -29.25 -3.00
N GLY A 23 9.49 -29.12 -2.25
CA GLY A 23 8.90 -27.85 -1.92
C GLY A 23 10.00 -27.03 -1.24
N ALA A 24 10.59 -26.10 -1.97
CA ALA A 24 11.46 -25.09 -1.39
C ALA A 24 10.57 -24.30 -0.41
N ASN A 25 10.63 -24.68 0.86
CA ASN A 25 10.22 -23.83 1.96
C ASN A 25 11.09 -22.58 1.84
N ALA A 26 10.59 -21.54 1.16
CA ALA A 26 11.15 -20.21 1.23
C ALA A 26 11.10 -19.83 2.71
N GLN A 27 12.21 -20.01 3.41
CA GLN A 27 12.37 -19.46 4.74
C GLN A 27 12.17 -17.96 4.59
N THR A 28 11.06 -17.46 5.11
CA THR A 28 10.85 -16.04 5.28
C THR A 28 11.91 -15.56 6.27
N VAL A 29 13.02 -15.05 5.72
CA VAL A 29 14.02 -14.37 6.55
C VAL A 29 13.30 -13.22 7.23
N PRO A 30 13.43 -13.03 8.54
CA PRO A 30 12.79 -11.92 9.23
C PRO A 30 13.12 -10.61 8.53
N ALA A 31 12.11 -9.82 8.22
CA ALA A 31 12.26 -8.51 7.61
C ALA A 31 12.87 -7.48 8.58
N ALA A 32 13.29 -7.93 9.76
CA ALA A 32 13.73 -7.09 10.86
C ALA A 32 14.60 -5.87 10.49
N PRO A 33 15.55 -5.96 9.54
CA PRO A 33 16.31 -4.78 9.15
C PRO A 33 15.50 -3.76 8.32
N LEU A 34 14.48 -4.21 7.56
CA LEU A 34 13.68 -3.36 6.67
C LEU A 34 12.42 -2.83 7.36
N ALA A 35 11.98 -3.48 8.44
CA ALA A 35 10.79 -3.04 9.16
C ALA A 35 10.99 -1.63 9.74
N GLY A 36 9.95 -0.81 9.64
CA GLY A 36 9.95 0.56 10.12
C GLY A 36 9.12 1.51 9.28
N THR A 37 9.17 2.76 9.69
CA THR A 37 8.58 3.90 8.98
C THR A 37 9.69 4.64 8.25
N TRP A 38 9.47 4.95 6.98
CA TRP A 38 10.44 5.58 6.12
C TRP A 38 9.82 6.78 5.40
N THR A 39 10.55 7.88 5.30
CA THR A 39 10.19 9.04 4.49
C THR A 39 11.06 9.13 3.25
N LEU A 40 10.46 9.57 2.15
CA LEU A 40 11.14 9.65 0.85
C LEU A 40 12.11 10.84 0.82
N VAL A 41 13.36 10.55 0.45
CA VAL A 41 14.43 11.56 0.31
C VAL A 41 14.61 11.97 -1.14
N SER A 42 14.66 11.00 -2.06
CA SER A 42 14.81 11.27 -3.48
C SER A 42 14.19 10.17 -4.35
N VAL A 43 13.84 10.57 -5.57
CA VAL A 43 13.45 9.68 -6.66
C VAL A 43 14.31 10.03 -7.86
N GLU A 44 14.82 9.01 -8.51
CA GLU A 44 15.62 9.14 -9.73
C GLU A 44 15.14 8.14 -10.78
N ASP A 45 14.87 8.60 -11.97
CA ASP A 45 14.58 7.75 -13.11
C ASP A 45 15.89 7.45 -13.86
N LEU A 46 16.10 6.17 -14.16
CA LEU A 46 17.29 5.73 -14.88
C LEU A 46 16.93 5.62 -16.37
N ASN A 47 17.56 6.45 -17.22
CA ASN A 47 17.38 6.34 -18.66
C ASN A 47 18.01 5.05 -19.22
N ALA A 48 17.86 4.78 -20.50
CA ALA A 48 18.39 3.59 -21.16
C ALA A 48 19.93 3.46 -21.07
N ALA A 49 20.63 4.58 -20.87
CA ALA A 49 22.08 4.63 -20.66
C ALA A 49 22.46 4.47 -19.16
N GLY A 50 21.49 4.25 -18.27
CA GLY A 50 21.70 4.14 -16.82
C GLY A 50 21.96 5.48 -16.12
N GLN A 51 21.80 6.61 -16.82
CA GLN A 51 21.97 7.93 -16.22
C GLN A 51 20.74 8.30 -15.39
N ALA A 52 20.98 8.82 -14.19
CA ALA A 52 19.92 9.21 -13.27
C ALA A 52 19.36 10.60 -13.62
N VAL A 53 18.05 10.69 -13.75
CA VAL A 53 17.30 11.95 -13.85
C VAL A 53 16.52 12.14 -12.55
N ARG A 54 16.86 13.16 -11.79
CA ARG A 54 16.26 13.41 -10.49
C ARG A 54 14.87 14.02 -10.63
N VAL A 55 13.91 13.43 -9.91
CA VAL A 55 12.56 13.98 -9.78
C VAL A 55 12.58 15.14 -8.77
N PRO A 56 12.03 16.32 -9.09
CA PRO A 56 12.04 17.46 -8.17
C PRO A 56 11.00 17.26 -7.04
N ASN A 57 11.38 17.66 -5.82
CA ASN A 57 10.52 17.73 -4.63
C ASN A 57 9.62 16.49 -4.40
N PRO A 58 10.16 15.26 -4.45
CA PRO A 58 9.35 14.09 -4.20
C PRO A 58 8.97 14.03 -2.71
N ARG A 59 7.82 13.44 -2.42
CA ARG A 59 7.35 13.17 -1.05
C ARG A 59 6.79 11.75 -1.00
N GLY A 60 6.95 11.08 0.12
CA GLY A 60 6.40 9.74 0.25
C GLY A 60 6.51 9.18 1.66
N LEU A 61 5.73 8.16 1.88
CA LEU A 61 5.72 7.34 3.08
C LEU A 61 5.83 5.87 2.66
N LEU A 62 6.80 5.17 3.25
CA LEU A 62 6.92 3.72 3.16
C LEU A 62 6.84 3.14 4.57
N VAL A 63 5.98 2.15 4.77
CA VAL A 63 5.84 1.42 6.02
C VAL A 63 6.01 -0.05 5.75
N ILE A 64 6.92 -0.69 6.44
CA ILE A 64 7.19 -2.13 6.37
C ILE A 64 7.07 -2.67 7.79
N ASP A 65 6.25 -3.70 8.00
CA ASP A 65 6.12 -4.33 9.31
C ASP A 65 6.67 -5.76 9.33
N ASN A 66 6.82 -6.34 10.51
CA ASN A 66 7.29 -7.71 10.69
C ASN A 66 6.19 -8.77 10.50
N ALA A 67 4.93 -8.36 10.35
CA ALA A 67 3.82 -9.26 10.02
C ALA A 67 3.72 -9.52 8.51
N GLY A 68 4.62 -8.95 7.71
CA GLY A 68 4.67 -9.14 6.27
C GLY A 68 3.79 -8.15 5.49
N LEU A 69 3.45 -7.00 6.07
CA LEU A 69 2.67 -5.96 5.44
C LEU A 69 3.54 -4.78 5.01
N ILE A 70 3.22 -4.22 3.85
CA ILE A 70 3.86 -3.05 3.27
C ILE A 70 2.82 -2.03 2.82
N PHE A 71 3.10 -0.77 3.04
CA PHE A 71 2.36 0.38 2.51
C PHE A 71 3.35 1.35 1.89
N GLU A 72 3.12 1.76 0.67
CA GLU A 72 3.89 2.78 -0.03
C GLU A 72 2.97 3.82 -0.62
N ALA A 73 3.28 5.09 -0.41
CA ALA A 73 2.66 6.21 -1.10
C ALA A 73 3.74 7.21 -1.52
N VAL A 74 3.74 7.59 -2.79
CA VAL A 74 4.73 8.48 -3.40
C VAL A 74 4.04 9.57 -4.19
N VAL A 75 4.49 10.80 -4.01
CA VAL A 75 4.15 11.95 -4.83
C VAL A 75 5.43 12.43 -5.50
N ARG A 76 5.48 12.29 -6.83
CA ARG A 76 6.69 12.55 -7.64
C ARG A 76 6.82 14.00 -8.11
N GLY A 77 5.91 14.88 -7.75
CA GLY A 77 5.95 16.25 -8.19
C GLY A 77 4.69 17.03 -7.80
N ASP A 78 4.55 18.21 -8.35
CA ASP A 78 3.38 19.04 -8.13
C ASP A 78 2.47 18.96 -9.37
N ARG A 79 1.29 18.33 -9.20
CA ARG A 79 0.31 18.22 -10.28
C ARG A 79 -0.27 19.57 -10.72
N THR A 80 -0.20 20.58 -9.86
CA THR A 80 -0.67 21.94 -10.16
C THR A 80 0.35 22.72 -10.98
N ARG A 81 1.59 22.21 -11.06
CA ARG A 81 2.70 22.78 -11.86
C ARG A 81 3.16 21.74 -12.89
N PRO A 82 2.48 21.67 -14.06
CA PRO A 82 2.87 20.72 -15.10
C PRO A 82 4.33 20.92 -15.53
N THR A 83 5.04 19.81 -15.67
CA THR A 83 6.37 19.77 -16.30
C THR A 83 6.23 19.58 -17.81
N GLU A 84 7.34 19.66 -18.55
CA GLU A 84 7.33 19.37 -20.00
C GLU A 84 6.69 18.01 -20.32
N ASP A 85 6.93 16.99 -19.48
CA ASP A 85 6.39 15.64 -19.67
C ASP A 85 4.89 15.51 -19.35
N THR A 86 4.32 16.44 -18.59
CA THR A 86 2.95 16.35 -18.10
C THR A 86 2.04 17.49 -18.57
N LYS A 87 2.57 18.49 -19.28
CA LYS A 87 1.81 19.67 -19.73
C LYS A 87 0.67 19.31 -20.69
N ALA A 88 0.83 18.27 -21.50
CA ALA A 88 -0.20 17.81 -22.44
C ALA A 88 -1.28 16.93 -21.78
N LEU A 89 -1.09 16.51 -20.52
CA LEU A 89 -2.04 15.68 -19.79
C LEU A 89 -3.17 16.53 -19.20
N THR A 90 -4.37 15.97 -19.14
CA THR A 90 -5.46 16.55 -18.36
C THR A 90 -5.16 16.49 -16.85
N GLU A 91 -5.89 17.26 -16.04
CA GLU A 91 -5.67 17.24 -14.59
C GLU A 91 -5.84 15.82 -13.99
N PRO A 92 -6.89 15.03 -14.30
CA PRO A 92 -7.02 13.66 -13.84
C PRO A 92 -5.86 12.75 -14.26
N GLN A 93 -5.37 12.88 -15.50
CA GLN A 93 -4.21 12.12 -15.96
C GLN A 93 -2.94 12.50 -15.20
N ARG A 94 -2.73 13.81 -14.93
CA ARG A 94 -1.58 14.26 -14.12
C ARG A 94 -1.58 13.68 -12.71
N VAL A 95 -2.75 13.46 -12.10
CA VAL A 95 -2.83 12.80 -10.81
C VAL A 95 -2.14 11.44 -10.86
N PHE A 96 -2.45 10.60 -11.85
CA PHE A 96 -1.80 9.28 -12.00
C PHE A 96 -0.33 9.37 -12.42
N ALA A 97 0.05 10.41 -13.18
CA ALA A 97 1.44 10.60 -13.60
C ALA A 97 2.38 10.96 -12.44
N VAL A 98 1.87 11.61 -11.39
CA VAL A 98 2.68 12.06 -10.26
C VAL A 98 2.43 11.29 -8.96
N HIS A 99 1.38 10.48 -8.86
CA HIS A 99 1.11 9.68 -7.68
C HIS A 99 1.32 8.20 -7.98
N GLY A 100 2.04 7.55 -7.07
CA GLY A 100 2.26 6.12 -7.06
C GLY A 100 2.06 5.56 -5.67
N GLY A 101 2.00 4.24 -5.60
CA GLY A 101 1.95 3.53 -4.34
C GLY A 101 0.99 2.36 -4.36
N PHE A 102 1.15 1.52 -3.37
CA PHE A 102 0.36 0.32 -3.15
C PHE A 102 0.43 -0.09 -1.68
N TRP A 103 -0.41 -1.02 -1.30
CA TRP A 103 -0.26 -1.76 -0.06
C TRP A 103 -0.51 -3.24 -0.32
N GLY A 104 0.04 -4.11 0.54
CA GLY A 104 -0.17 -5.54 0.41
C GLY A 104 0.78 -6.34 1.28
N ARG A 105 0.92 -7.62 0.93
CA ARG A 105 1.84 -8.54 1.61
C ARG A 105 3.15 -8.61 0.86
N TYR A 106 4.25 -8.71 1.61
CA TYR A 106 5.58 -8.79 1.01
C TYR A 106 6.38 -10.00 1.52
N ARG A 107 7.42 -10.33 0.75
CA ARG A 107 8.48 -11.29 1.10
C ARG A 107 9.84 -10.70 0.74
N VAL A 108 10.86 -11.11 1.46
CA VAL A 108 12.25 -10.69 1.23
C VAL A 108 13.07 -11.89 0.81
N ASP A 109 13.85 -11.75 -0.24
CA ASP A 109 14.97 -12.64 -0.58
C ASP A 109 16.26 -11.91 -0.21
N ALA A 110 16.87 -12.32 0.91
CA ALA A 110 18.08 -11.70 1.41
C ALA A 110 19.29 -11.99 0.54
N ALA A 111 19.36 -13.16 -0.12
CA ALA A 111 20.46 -13.54 -1.00
C ALA A 111 20.44 -12.72 -2.29
N ALA A 112 19.27 -12.59 -2.90
CA ALA A 112 19.06 -11.77 -4.09
C ALA A 112 18.94 -10.27 -3.75
N ARG A 113 18.84 -9.91 -2.47
CA ARG A 113 18.55 -8.54 -2.02
C ARG A 113 17.31 -7.97 -2.69
N THR A 114 16.24 -8.74 -2.75
CA THR A 114 14.96 -8.30 -3.32
C THR A 114 13.85 -8.31 -2.30
N ILE A 115 12.96 -7.34 -2.43
CA ILE A 115 11.66 -7.30 -1.79
C ILE A 115 10.60 -7.45 -2.88
N THR A 116 9.69 -8.39 -2.71
CA THR A 116 8.56 -8.60 -3.61
C THR A 116 7.27 -8.44 -2.82
N ALA A 117 6.43 -7.52 -3.25
CA ALA A 117 5.13 -7.27 -2.65
C ALA A 117 4.01 -7.66 -3.60
N ARG A 118 3.03 -8.42 -3.11
CA ARG A 118 1.76 -8.63 -3.80
C ARG A 118 0.87 -7.42 -3.53
N ALA A 119 0.64 -6.58 -4.53
CA ALA A 119 -0.19 -5.39 -4.39
C ALA A 119 -1.66 -5.79 -4.22
N GLU A 120 -2.17 -5.73 -2.99
CA GLU A 120 -3.59 -5.96 -2.67
C GLU A 120 -4.42 -4.73 -3.01
N GLY A 121 -3.84 -3.53 -2.89
CA GLY A 121 -4.39 -2.28 -3.38
C GLY A 121 -3.29 -1.39 -3.95
N ALA A 122 -3.57 -0.68 -5.05
CA ALA A 122 -2.61 0.19 -5.71
C ALA A 122 -3.28 1.43 -6.30
N VAL A 123 -2.53 2.56 -6.34
CA VAL A 123 -2.99 3.79 -6.99
C VAL A 123 -3.33 3.53 -8.45
N SER A 124 -2.45 2.81 -9.15
CA SER A 124 -2.76 2.35 -10.50
C SER A 124 -3.53 1.02 -10.48
N PRO A 125 -4.72 0.96 -11.09
CA PRO A 125 -5.45 -0.30 -11.25
C PRO A 125 -4.64 -1.38 -11.96
N ASN A 126 -3.68 -1.01 -12.82
CA ASN A 126 -2.83 -1.94 -13.55
C ASN A 126 -1.81 -2.67 -12.66
N VAL A 127 -1.57 -2.16 -11.46
CA VAL A 127 -0.67 -2.78 -10.46
C VAL A 127 -1.43 -3.72 -9.52
N MET A 128 -2.74 -3.50 -9.33
CA MET A 128 -3.55 -4.32 -8.42
C MET A 128 -3.48 -5.80 -8.77
N GLY A 129 -3.28 -6.63 -7.75
CA GLY A 129 -3.15 -8.07 -7.89
C GLY A 129 -1.86 -8.53 -8.56
N ARG A 130 -0.86 -7.69 -8.78
CA ARG A 130 0.45 -8.05 -9.33
C ARG A 130 1.53 -8.06 -8.26
N ASP A 131 2.61 -8.78 -8.54
CA ASP A 131 3.82 -8.74 -7.76
C ASP A 131 4.69 -7.56 -8.21
N VAL A 132 5.08 -6.71 -7.26
CA VAL A 132 6.03 -5.61 -7.44
C VAL A 132 7.35 -6.03 -6.81
N THR A 133 8.38 -6.20 -7.62
CA THR A 133 9.71 -6.65 -7.16
C THR A 133 10.74 -5.54 -7.33
N ARG A 134 11.47 -5.25 -6.26
CA ARG A 134 12.56 -4.26 -6.25
C ARG A 134 13.79 -4.84 -5.59
N THR A 135 14.97 -4.46 -6.08
CA THR A 135 16.20 -4.68 -5.32
C THR A 135 16.28 -3.67 -4.19
N PHE A 136 16.92 -4.05 -3.09
CA PHE A 136 17.17 -3.13 -1.99
C PHE A 136 18.64 -3.07 -1.58
N ALA A 137 19.06 -1.90 -1.09
CA ALA A 137 20.28 -1.69 -0.36
C ALA A 137 19.97 -0.92 0.92
N LEU A 138 20.44 -1.43 2.06
CA LEU A 138 20.27 -0.82 3.37
C LEU A 138 21.62 -0.43 3.93
N ALA A 139 21.78 0.84 4.30
CA ALA A 139 22.99 1.39 4.92
C ALA A 139 22.57 2.26 6.12
N GLY A 140 22.66 1.70 7.33
CA GLY A 140 22.13 2.34 8.53
C GLY A 140 20.63 2.63 8.38
N ASP A 141 20.27 3.89 8.52
CA ASP A 141 18.89 4.37 8.39
C ASP A 141 18.53 4.82 6.97
N ARG A 142 19.31 4.45 5.97
CA ARG A 142 19.05 4.75 4.58
C ARG A 142 18.73 3.49 3.78
N LEU A 143 17.53 3.41 3.23
CA LEU A 143 17.05 2.34 2.37
C LEU A 143 16.96 2.84 0.92
N THR A 144 17.63 2.15 0.01
CA THR A 144 17.48 2.37 -1.42
C THR A 144 16.68 1.22 -2.02
N LEU A 145 15.60 1.54 -2.71
CA LEU A 145 14.83 0.59 -3.52
C LEU A 145 15.02 0.93 -4.98
N THR A 146 15.20 -0.09 -5.83
CA THR A 146 15.30 0.11 -7.28
C THR A 146 14.38 -0.89 -7.97
N SER A 147 13.52 -0.44 -8.88
CA SER A 147 12.67 -1.35 -9.67
C SER A 147 13.54 -2.25 -10.54
N THR A 148 13.15 -3.52 -10.67
CA THR A 148 13.86 -4.51 -11.50
C THR A 148 13.48 -4.41 -12.98
N SER A 149 12.40 -3.70 -13.27
CA SER A 149 11.88 -3.41 -14.61
C SER A 149 11.12 -2.09 -14.57
N VAL A 150 10.73 -1.58 -15.73
CA VAL A 150 9.80 -0.44 -15.81
C VAL A 150 8.45 -0.91 -15.24
N GLU A 151 8.02 -0.30 -14.14
CA GLU A 151 6.73 -0.58 -13.53
C GLU A 151 5.59 0.08 -14.33
N PRO A 152 4.34 -0.44 -14.27
CA PRO A 152 3.20 0.21 -14.89
C PRO A 152 3.10 1.69 -14.48
N HIS A 153 2.87 2.58 -15.42
CA HIS A 153 2.84 4.05 -15.28
C HIS A 153 4.20 4.70 -14.98
N GLN A 154 5.29 3.97 -15.08
CA GLN A 154 6.63 4.52 -15.05
C GLN A 154 7.23 4.48 -16.46
N ARG A 155 8.02 5.50 -16.78
CA ARG A 155 8.68 5.61 -18.09
C ARG A 155 10.10 5.06 -18.08
N ALA A 156 10.61 4.71 -16.90
CA ALA A 156 11.97 4.25 -16.70
C ALA A 156 12.07 3.37 -15.45
N VAL A 157 13.16 2.63 -15.34
CA VAL A 157 13.58 2.02 -14.08
C VAL A 157 13.80 3.14 -13.07
N THR A 158 13.22 3.01 -11.90
CA THR A 158 13.22 4.08 -10.88
C THR A 158 13.98 3.63 -9.64
N ARG A 159 14.73 4.56 -9.06
CA ARG A 159 15.42 4.42 -7.78
C ARG A 159 14.76 5.37 -6.77
N TRP A 160 14.36 4.82 -5.62
CA TRP A 160 13.84 5.57 -4.48
C TRP A 160 14.83 5.49 -3.33
N VAL A 161 15.15 6.61 -2.70
CA VAL A 161 15.95 6.67 -1.49
C VAL A 161 15.07 7.10 -0.34
N TRP A 162 15.04 6.29 0.70
CA TRP A 162 14.22 6.47 1.88
C TRP A 162 15.11 6.66 3.11
N GLU A 163 14.64 7.44 4.07
CA GLU A 163 15.26 7.63 5.38
C GLU A 163 14.33 7.12 6.47
N ARG A 164 14.89 6.35 7.40
CA ARG A 164 14.14 5.80 8.52
C ARG A 164 13.72 6.89 9.48
N VAL A 165 12.48 6.87 9.90
CA VAL A 165 11.97 7.74 10.95
C VAL A 165 11.90 6.94 12.25
N PRO A 166 12.61 7.37 13.31
CA PRO A 166 12.56 6.67 14.58
C PRO A 166 11.14 6.74 15.18
N PRO A 167 10.75 5.76 15.99
CA PRO A 167 9.53 5.85 16.77
C PRO A 167 9.53 7.07 17.68
N VAL A 168 8.34 7.65 17.88
CA VAL A 168 8.14 8.72 18.86
C VAL A 168 8.39 8.17 20.26
N GLU A 169 9.19 8.87 21.05
CA GLU A 169 9.42 8.51 22.44
C GLU A 169 8.12 8.67 23.26
N ASN A 170 7.92 7.78 24.22
CA ASN A 170 6.83 7.87 25.20
C ASN A 170 5.42 7.98 24.59
N LEU A 171 5.13 7.16 23.56
CA LEU A 171 3.78 7.05 23.01
C LEU A 171 2.74 6.83 24.12
N SER A 172 1.67 7.61 24.11
CA SER A 172 0.56 7.44 25.05
C SER A 172 -0.10 6.05 24.88
N PRO A 173 -0.72 5.49 25.92
CA PRO A 173 -1.42 4.22 25.82
C PRO A 173 -2.50 4.20 24.73
N GLY A 174 -3.20 5.32 24.49
CA GLY A 174 -4.17 5.46 23.40
C GLY A 174 -3.52 5.40 22.02
N TYR A 175 -2.33 6.03 21.88
CA TYR A 175 -1.58 5.98 20.63
C TYR A 175 -1.12 4.54 20.32
N ARG A 176 -0.49 3.86 21.28
CA ARG A 176 -0.02 2.46 21.11
C ARG A 176 -1.13 1.54 20.62
N LYS A 177 -2.35 1.76 21.10
CA LYS A 177 -3.53 0.97 20.73
C LYS A 177 -3.96 1.15 19.27
N VAL A 178 -3.71 2.30 18.63
CA VAL A 178 -4.06 2.52 17.21
C VAL A 178 -2.93 2.16 16.25
N VAL A 179 -1.68 2.04 16.71
CA VAL A 179 -0.55 1.66 15.86
C VAL A 179 -0.81 0.30 15.18
N GLY A 180 -0.50 0.23 13.88
CA GLY A 180 -0.62 -0.98 13.07
C GLY A 180 -1.37 -0.76 11.77
N PHE A 181 -1.54 -1.84 11.03
CA PHE A 181 -2.37 -1.90 9.83
C PHE A 181 -3.81 -2.28 10.17
N TRP A 182 -4.75 -1.59 9.57
CA TRP A 182 -6.18 -1.75 9.78
C TRP A 182 -6.89 -1.89 8.44
N GLN A 183 -7.56 -3.03 8.25
CA GLN A 183 -8.35 -3.30 7.06
C GLN A 183 -9.77 -2.80 7.23
N HIS A 184 -10.29 -2.14 6.22
CA HIS A 184 -11.69 -1.70 6.17
C HIS A 184 -12.65 -2.91 6.14
N VAL A 185 -13.68 -2.85 6.97
CA VAL A 185 -14.76 -3.84 7.02
C VAL A 185 -16.01 -3.27 6.39
N VAL A 186 -16.50 -2.17 6.95
CA VAL A 186 -17.72 -1.51 6.48
C VAL A 186 -17.69 -0.01 6.77
N GLU A 187 -18.22 0.77 5.84
CA GLU A 187 -18.51 2.18 5.99
C GLU A 187 -20.02 2.40 5.98
N LYS A 188 -20.55 3.11 6.97
CA LYS A 188 -21.95 3.48 7.06
C LYS A 188 -22.09 4.99 7.09
N ARG A 189 -22.95 5.52 6.25
CA ARG A 189 -23.41 6.91 6.36
C ARG A 189 -24.71 6.93 7.16
N VAL A 190 -24.71 7.68 8.25
CA VAL A 190 -25.83 7.70 9.22
C VAL A 190 -26.44 9.09 9.25
N ASN A 191 -27.75 9.15 9.18
CA ASN A 191 -28.53 10.34 9.48
C ASN A 191 -28.85 10.33 10.99
N LEU A 192 -28.20 11.22 11.73
CA LEU A 192 -28.35 11.30 13.19
C LEU A 192 -29.70 11.91 13.60
N THR A 193 -30.23 12.83 12.77
CA THR A 193 -31.53 13.45 13.01
C THR A 193 -32.67 12.44 12.91
N LEU A 194 -32.64 11.61 11.86
CA LEU A 194 -33.66 10.59 11.61
C LEU A 194 -33.34 9.24 12.26
N LYS A 195 -32.12 9.07 12.81
CA LYS A 195 -31.63 7.82 13.40
C LYS A 195 -31.68 6.64 12.43
N THR A 196 -31.31 6.87 11.17
CA THR A 196 -31.33 5.87 10.09
C THR A 196 -30.00 5.73 9.40
N ASP A 197 -29.67 4.51 8.96
CA ASP A 197 -28.57 4.24 8.05
C ASP A 197 -28.98 4.69 6.64
N VAL A 198 -28.22 5.61 6.03
CA VAL A 198 -28.48 6.12 4.68
C VAL A 198 -27.81 5.21 3.64
N SER A 199 -26.63 4.71 3.95
CA SER A 199 -25.91 3.75 3.10
C SER A 199 -24.97 2.89 3.94
N SER A 200 -24.71 1.69 3.46
CA SER A 200 -23.68 0.79 3.97
C SER A 200 -22.85 0.28 2.80
N THR A 201 -21.54 0.39 2.92
CA THR A 201 -20.61 0.09 1.82
C THR A 201 -19.41 -0.68 2.35
N THR A 202 -19.02 -1.74 1.62
CA THR A 202 -17.75 -2.44 1.84
C THR A 202 -16.80 -2.07 0.74
N ARG A 203 -15.60 -1.62 1.12
CA ARG A 203 -14.54 -1.28 0.19
C ARG A 203 -13.35 -2.20 0.44
N ALA A 204 -13.14 -3.17 -0.40
CA ALA A 204 -11.96 -4.01 -0.35
C ALA A 204 -11.17 -3.88 -1.67
N PRO A 205 -9.87 -3.84 -1.61
CA PRO A 205 -8.95 -3.90 -0.46
C PRO A 205 -8.55 -2.49 0.05
N SER A 206 -9.12 -2.06 1.15
CA SER A 206 -8.84 -0.75 1.77
C SER A 206 -8.04 -0.90 3.06
N VAL A 207 -7.14 0.05 3.33
CA VAL A 207 -6.27 0.01 4.51
C VAL A 207 -6.05 1.40 5.10
N ILE A 208 -5.89 1.45 6.43
CA ILE A 208 -5.24 2.54 7.15
C ILE A 208 -4.03 1.95 7.87
N VAL A 209 -2.90 2.64 7.83
CA VAL A 209 -1.75 2.33 8.67
C VAL A 209 -1.42 3.52 9.56
N TYR A 210 -1.34 3.27 10.86
CA TYR A 210 -0.84 4.23 11.87
C TYR A 210 0.51 3.76 12.35
N THR A 211 1.53 4.63 12.25
CA THR A 211 2.89 4.26 12.59
C THR A 211 3.31 4.75 13.98
N PRO A 212 4.23 4.07 14.66
CA PRO A 212 4.78 4.55 15.91
C PRO A 212 5.64 5.81 15.73
N SER A 213 5.99 6.16 14.50
CA SER A 213 6.84 7.31 14.15
C SER A 213 6.05 8.58 13.83
N GLY A 214 4.76 8.63 14.13
CA GLY A 214 3.97 9.84 13.93
C GLY A 214 3.41 10.02 12.52
N PHE A 215 3.22 8.94 11.75
CA PHE A 215 2.66 9.01 10.40
C PHE A 215 1.40 8.17 10.23
N VAL A 216 0.61 8.53 9.22
CA VAL A 216 -0.57 7.81 8.77
C VAL A 216 -0.53 7.62 7.26
N GLY A 217 -0.91 6.44 6.82
CA GLY A 217 -1.18 6.13 5.42
C GLY A 217 -2.60 5.63 5.25
N VAL A 218 -3.29 6.07 4.21
CA VAL A 218 -4.68 5.71 3.92
C VAL A 218 -4.80 5.32 2.46
N TYR A 219 -5.50 4.21 2.22
CA TYR A 219 -5.80 3.74 0.88
C TYR A 219 -7.21 3.15 0.85
N PHE A 220 -8.17 3.87 0.27
CA PHE A 220 -9.54 3.44 0.04
C PHE A 220 -9.84 3.58 -1.46
N PRO A 221 -9.75 2.49 -2.24
CA PRO A 221 -9.99 2.53 -3.67
C PRO A 221 -11.45 2.84 -3.99
N PRO A 222 -11.76 3.22 -5.23
CA PRO A 222 -13.13 3.30 -5.69
C PRO A 222 -13.83 1.94 -5.59
N LEU A 223 -15.15 1.93 -5.51
CA LEU A 223 -15.95 0.70 -5.41
C LEU A 223 -15.79 -0.22 -6.61
N SER A 224 -15.49 0.34 -7.77
CA SER A 224 -15.17 -0.39 -9.00
C SER A 224 -13.90 0.21 -9.59
N SER A 225 -12.89 -0.63 -9.77
CA SER A 225 -11.65 -0.25 -10.44
C SER A 225 -11.42 -1.23 -11.58
N LYS A 226 -11.21 -0.70 -12.79
CA LYS A 226 -10.86 -1.49 -13.97
C LYS A 226 -9.43 -1.15 -14.37
N PRO A 227 -8.63 -2.14 -14.81
CA PRO A 227 -7.35 -1.86 -15.42
C PRO A 227 -7.51 -0.86 -16.58
N PHE A 228 -6.56 0.04 -16.73
CA PHE A 228 -6.50 0.92 -17.88
C PHE A 228 -6.17 0.13 -19.15
N ALA A 229 -6.65 0.58 -20.30
CA ALA A 229 -6.39 -0.07 -21.57
C ALA A 229 -4.90 -0.01 -21.96
N GLY A 230 -4.19 1.02 -21.53
CA GLY A 230 -2.75 1.21 -21.76
C GLY A 230 -1.94 1.32 -20.48
N SER A 231 -0.67 1.69 -20.62
CA SER A 231 0.21 2.04 -19.50
C SER A 231 -0.28 3.30 -18.78
N ASP A 232 -0.69 4.30 -19.55
CA ASP A 232 -1.23 5.55 -19.08
C ASP A 232 -2.75 5.58 -19.27
N PRO A 233 -3.54 6.14 -18.34
CA PRO A 233 -4.98 6.25 -18.50
C PRO A 233 -5.35 7.28 -19.57
N THR A 234 -6.44 7.02 -20.29
CA THR A 234 -7.18 8.07 -20.97
C THR A 234 -7.78 9.05 -19.94
N ASP A 235 -8.21 10.23 -20.38
CA ASP A 235 -8.86 11.20 -19.49
C ASP A 235 -10.10 10.62 -18.81
N GLN A 236 -10.92 9.88 -19.55
CA GLN A 236 -12.12 9.24 -19.00
C GLN A 236 -11.79 8.14 -17.98
N GLU A 237 -10.81 7.27 -18.27
CA GLU A 237 -10.36 6.25 -17.31
C GLU A 237 -9.81 6.88 -16.04
N ALA A 238 -9.04 7.96 -16.16
CA ALA A 238 -8.51 8.69 -15.02
C ALA A 238 -9.63 9.28 -14.15
N ARG A 239 -10.64 9.94 -14.75
CA ARG A 239 -11.81 10.46 -14.03
C ARG A 239 -12.58 9.37 -13.30
N ASP A 240 -12.83 8.25 -13.97
CA ASP A 240 -13.58 7.14 -13.40
C ASP A 240 -12.82 6.48 -12.25
N ALA A 241 -11.51 6.28 -12.42
CA ALA A 241 -10.65 5.71 -11.39
C ALA A 241 -10.48 6.62 -10.17
N LEU A 242 -10.55 7.94 -10.32
CA LEU A 242 -10.47 8.89 -9.20
C LEU A 242 -11.81 9.03 -8.45
N ARG A 243 -12.92 8.61 -9.04
CA ARG A 243 -14.24 8.80 -8.44
C ARG A 243 -14.38 7.98 -7.15
N GLY A 244 -14.40 8.66 -6.02
CA GLY A 244 -14.51 8.06 -4.69
C GLY A 244 -13.23 7.39 -4.20
N PHE A 245 -12.11 7.59 -4.88
CA PHE A 245 -10.80 7.14 -4.43
C PHE A 245 -10.25 8.07 -3.35
N VAL A 246 -9.91 7.52 -2.20
CA VAL A 246 -9.27 8.24 -1.11
C VAL A 246 -7.92 7.58 -0.82
N ALA A 247 -6.83 8.24 -1.18
CA ALA A 247 -5.49 7.81 -0.83
C ALA A 247 -4.64 9.03 -0.46
N TYR A 248 -4.01 8.96 0.71
CA TYR A 248 -3.10 9.99 1.21
C TYR A 248 -2.15 9.43 2.26
N PHE A 249 -1.12 10.19 2.55
CA PHE A 249 -0.26 10.00 3.71
C PHE A 249 -0.03 11.35 4.39
N GLY A 250 0.35 11.29 5.66
CA GLY A 250 0.58 12.51 6.42
C GLY A 250 1.12 12.26 7.82
N ALA A 251 1.31 13.35 8.55
CA ALA A 251 1.63 13.27 9.97
C ALA A 251 0.39 12.91 10.79
N LEU A 252 0.59 12.24 11.91
CA LEU A 252 -0.43 11.73 12.81
C LEU A 252 -0.31 12.38 14.18
N THR A 253 -1.41 12.92 14.68
CA THR A 253 -1.53 13.30 16.10
C THR A 253 -2.66 12.49 16.73
N VAL A 254 -2.41 11.90 17.90
CA VAL A 254 -3.38 11.08 18.62
C VAL A 254 -3.64 11.69 19.99
N TYR A 255 -4.93 11.96 20.26
CA TYR A 255 -5.46 12.33 21.57
C TYR A 255 -6.41 11.22 22.08
N PRO A 256 -6.82 11.23 23.33
CA PRO A 256 -7.84 10.32 23.82
C PRO A 256 -9.11 10.36 22.95
N GLY A 257 -9.45 9.23 22.31
CA GLY A 257 -10.62 9.10 21.44
C GLY A 257 -10.58 9.89 20.12
N GLN A 258 -9.45 10.48 19.74
CA GLN A 258 -9.35 11.31 18.53
C GLN A 258 -8.02 11.12 17.83
N VAL A 259 -8.05 11.08 16.50
CA VAL A 259 -6.86 11.16 15.65
C VAL A 259 -6.99 12.31 14.66
N PHE A 260 -5.86 12.94 14.36
CA PHE A 260 -5.75 13.99 13.37
C PHE A 260 -4.74 13.56 12.31
N HIS A 261 -5.18 13.52 11.06
CA HIS A 261 -4.33 13.25 9.90
C HIS A 261 -3.96 14.57 9.25
N HIS A 262 -2.69 14.96 9.34
CA HIS A 262 -2.16 16.17 8.70
C HIS A 262 -1.60 15.77 7.34
N ILE A 263 -2.36 16.00 6.27
CA ILE A 263 -2.04 15.50 4.93
C ILE A 263 -0.78 16.17 4.38
N LEU A 264 0.19 15.36 3.99
CA LEU A 264 1.45 15.75 3.34
C LEU A 264 1.46 15.46 1.84
N GLY A 265 0.66 14.49 1.39
CA GLY A 265 0.51 14.13 -0.02
C GLY A 265 -0.63 13.13 -0.22
N GLY A 266 -1.20 13.11 -1.43
CA GLY A 266 -2.30 12.20 -1.76
C GLY A 266 -3.03 12.57 -3.05
N LEU A 267 -3.97 11.71 -3.45
CA LEU A 267 -4.74 11.86 -4.69
C LEU A 267 -5.70 13.05 -4.65
N SER A 268 -6.25 13.36 -3.48
CA SER A 268 -7.18 14.48 -3.34
C SER A 268 -6.43 15.82 -3.34
N PRO A 269 -6.72 16.73 -4.28
CA PRO A 269 -6.01 18.00 -4.38
C PRO A 269 -6.47 19.06 -3.38
N GLN A 270 -7.70 18.93 -2.94
CA GLN A 270 -8.46 20.02 -2.35
C GLN A 270 -9.23 19.46 -1.19
N GLY A 271 -8.58 19.26 -0.14
CA GLY A 271 -9.23 18.91 1.12
C GLY A 271 -8.63 19.75 2.22
N PRO A 272 -9.25 19.77 3.37
CA PRO A 272 -8.60 20.29 4.56
C PRO A 272 -7.27 19.58 4.70
N THR A 273 -6.21 20.33 4.95
CA THR A 273 -4.88 19.76 5.20
C THR A 273 -4.87 18.91 6.47
N THR A 274 -5.89 19.02 7.31
CA THR A 274 -6.06 18.26 8.54
C THR A 274 -7.43 17.63 8.61
N LEU A 275 -7.47 16.30 8.79
CA LEU A 275 -8.69 15.52 8.95
C LEU A 275 -8.79 14.99 10.38
N LYS A 276 -9.86 15.36 11.07
CA LYS A 276 -10.20 14.84 12.39
C LYS A 276 -11.04 13.58 12.27
N ARG A 277 -10.73 12.57 13.10
CA ARG A 277 -11.56 11.37 13.31
C ARG A 277 -11.69 11.09 14.79
N PHE A 278 -12.86 10.71 15.23
CA PHE A 278 -13.06 10.11 16.54
C PHE A 278 -12.84 8.61 16.41
N PHE A 279 -12.32 7.97 17.42
CA PHE A 279 -12.14 6.53 17.40
C PHE A 279 -12.53 5.88 18.73
N ASP A 280 -13.11 4.69 18.62
CA ASP A 280 -13.36 3.78 19.73
C ASP A 280 -12.77 2.41 19.36
N LEU A 281 -12.07 1.79 20.30
CA LEU A 281 -11.53 0.45 20.13
C LEU A 281 -12.44 -0.56 20.80
N ALA A 282 -12.74 -1.65 20.11
CA ALA A 282 -13.36 -2.80 20.75
C ALA A 282 -12.52 -3.29 21.93
N PRO A 283 -13.12 -3.89 22.97
CA PRO A 283 -12.38 -4.38 24.13
C PRO A 283 -11.26 -5.38 23.80
N SER A 284 -11.41 -6.17 22.72
CA SER A 284 -10.40 -7.10 22.22
C SER A 284 -9.16 -6.37 21.64
N GLY A 285 -9.31 -5.11 21.23
CA GLY A 285 -8.28 -4.36 20.51
C GLY A 285 -8.14 -4.72 19.02
N ASP A 286 -8.95 -5.65 18.51
CA ASP A 286 -8.85 -6.13 17.13
C ASP A 286 -9.71 -5.36 16.14
N GLU A 287 -10.58 -4.50 16.66
CA GLU A 287 -11.47 -3.68 15.86
C GLU A 287 -11.44 -2.22 16.32
N VAL A 288 -11.46 -1.30 15.38
CA VAL A 288 -11.59 0.13 15.63
C VAL A 288 -12.77 0.69 14.85
N HIS A 289 -13.57 1.52 15.53
CA HIS A 289 -14.65 2.27 14.94
C HIS A 289 -14.21 3.73 14.79
N LEU A 290 -14.08 4.20 13.56
CA LEU A 290 -13.79 5.59 13.25
C LEU A 290 -15.10 6.32 12.97
N ARG A 291 -15.30 7.46 13.60
CA ARG A 291 -16.43 8.34 13.36
C ARG A 291 -15.94 9.68 12.82
N PHE A 292 -16.52 10.10 11.71
CA PHE A 292 -16.24 11.39 11.10
C PHE A 292 -16.96 12.52 11.84
N PRO A 293 -16.45 13.76 11.79
CA PRO A 293 -17.19 14.91 12.31
C PRO A 293 -18.58 14.98 11.70
N VAL A 294 -19.53 15.45 12.52
CA VAL A 294 -20.91 15.68 12.07
C VAL A 294 -20.94 16.81 11.05
N THR A 295 -21.69 16.60 9.99
CA THR A 295 -21.98 17.60 8.95
C THR A 295 -23.50 17.77 8.82
N VAL A 296 -23.94 18.89 8.28
CA VAL A 296 -25.36 19.15 8.02
C VAL A 296 -25.59 19.06 6.50
N ASN A 297 -26.59 18.27 6.09
CA ASN A 297 -26.98 18.16 4.68
C ASN A 297 -27.87 19.34 4.23
N GLN A 298 -28.26 19.37 2.96
CA GLN A 298 -29.09 20.44 2.39
C GLN A 298 -30.48 20.55 3.02
N GLN A 299 -30.96 19.47 3.66
CA GLN A 299 -32.24 19.41 4.37
C GLN A 299 -32.11 19.80 5.86
N GLY A 300 -30.96 20.29 6.30
CA GLY A 300 -30.70 20.66 7.70
C GLY A 300 -30.50 19.47 8.65
N GLN A 301 -30.32 18.25 8.12
CA GLN A 301 -30.17 17.04 8.93
C GLN A 301 -28.69 16.77 9.24
N GLU A 302 -28.42 16.34 10.46
CA GLU A 302 -27.10 15.95 10.90
C GLU A 302 -26.70 14.57 10.34
N MET A 303 -25.52 14.52 9.77
CA MET A 303 -24.96 13.36 9.11
C MET A 303 -23.57 13.03 9.65
N THR A 304 -23.27 11.75 9.78
CA THR A 304 -21.90 11.29 10.06
C THR A 304 -21.56 10.04 9.24
N THR A 305 -20.27 9.74 9.14
CA THR A 305 -19.77 8.48 8.57
C THR A 305 -19.12 7.67 9.68
N LEU A 306 -19.48 6.42 9.77
CA LEU A 306 -18.90 5.42 10.66
C LEU A 306 -18.12 4.42 9.81
N VAL A 307 -16.86 4.17 10.18
CA VAL A 307 -16.01 3.19 9.49
C VAL A 307 -15.53 2.17 10.50
N THR A 308 -15.84 0.91 10.25
CA THR A 308 -15.33 -0.21 11.04
C THR A 308 -14.10 -0.78 10.35
N MET A 309 -13.02 -0.91 11.11
CA MET A 309 -11.75 -1.44 10.66
C MET A 309 -11.33 -2.62 11.52
N LYS A 310 -10.76 -3.66 10.91
CA LYS A 310 -10.19 -4.82 11.59
C LYS A 310 -8.67 -4.76 11.56
N ARG A 311 -8.03 -5.14 12.66
CA ARG A 311 -6.57 -5.15 12.79
C ARG A 311 -5.95 -6.23 11.93
N LEU A 312 -4.93 -5.87 11.16
CA LEU A 312 -4.04 -6.80 10.45
C LEU A 312 -2.70 -6.97 11.17
N SER A 313 -2.19 -5.89 11.77
CA SER A 313 -0.96 -5.93 12.59
C SER A 313 -1.00 -4.86 13.67
N GLY A 314 -0.10 -4.93 14.65
CA GLY A 314 -0.07 -4.02 15.78
C GLY A 314 1.30 -3.40 16.05
N GLU A 315 1.43 -2.73 17.22
CA GLU A 315 2.66 -2.02 17.62
C GLU A 315 3.89 -2.93 17.61
N ARG A 316 3.77 -4.18 18.08
CA ARG A 316 4.88 -5.13 18.12
C ARG A 316 5.45 -5.44 16.73
N ASP A 317 4.58 -5.54 15.74
CA ASP A 317 4.97 -5.83 14.37
C ASP A 317 5.68 -4.65 13.72
N MET A 318 5.38 -3.42 14.18
CA MET A 318 5.97 -2.18 13.68
C MET A 318 7.35 -1.87 14.28
N LEU A 319 7.59 -2.26 15.53
CA LEU A 319 8.82 -1.92 16.26
C LEU A 319 9.93 -2.96 16.08
N GLY A 320 9.61 -4.14 15.59
CA GLY A 320 10.54 -5.26 15.53
C GLY A 320 10.79 -5.92 16.89
N PRO A 321 11.59 -6.99 16.92
CA PRO A 321 12.01 -7.59 18.17
C PRO A 321 12.87 -6.59 18.95
N LYS A 322 12.62 -6.50 20.26
CA LYS A 322 13.46 -5.73 21.19
C LYS A 322 14.78 -6.44 21.38
#